data_338ca3aa40587be79b48da38d2fc9ad1
#
_entry.id   338ca3aa40587be79b48da38d2fc9ad1
#
_cell.length_a   1.000
_cell.length_b   1.000
_cell.length_c   1.000
_cell.angle_alpha   90.00
_cell.angle_beta   90.00
_cell.angle_gamma   90.00
#
_symmetry.space_group_name_H-M   'P 1'
#
loop_
_entity.id
_entity.type
_entity.pdbx_description
1 polymer ?
#
loop_
_entity_poly.entity_id
_entity_poly.type
_entity_poly.pdbx_seq_one_letter_code
_entity_poly.pdbx_strand_id
1 'polypeptide(L)'
;MSKLELSIDVLEKNLGKILNQDQLYSLLDHSDWLKKWEKKYKIVYYLRLRGYLFPLKRNLFLVTSPEKKWTEDQILSLYYWEVLAKMGKDLWWNKWYIWGLKALEIRLWDYDIRDEILLVNGEAQGVELVMLDKIAQLKSYNNKKKKSLISDFLKYWDRVEIGGKKFLLAKPELAILEMLYNSSALLKSYSDELIKKRMKKNKKNFDFELIEWVLKLGKHNSSVNKLMDLVMTFDQEMAEKLKTLIKRFWYLLY
;
A
#
# COMPACT_ATOMS: atom_id res chain seq x y z
N MET A 1 -32.68 -27.85 12.34
CA MET A 1 -31.58 -27.25 11.59
C MET A 1 -30.28 -27.55 12.32
N SER A 2 -29.29 -28.09 11.64
CA SER A 2 -27.97 -28.35 12.24
C SER A 2 -27.22 -27.04 12.49
N LYS A 3 -26.25 -27.08 13.38
CA LYS A 3 -25.41 -25.89 13.71
C LYS A 3 -24.67 -25.37 12.48
N LEU A 4 -24.29 -26.27 11.58
CA LEU A 4 -23.60 -25.92 10.35
C LEU A 4 -24.55 -25.21 9.37
N GLU A 5 -25.79 -25.67 9.23
CA GLU A 5 -26.82 -25.02 8.39
C GLU A 5 -27.10 -23.59 8.88
N LEU A 6 -27.26 -23.38 10.20
CA LEU A 6 -27.40 -22.03 10.75
C LEU A 6 -26.20 -21.11 10.43
N SER A 7 -24.98 -21.67 10.51
CA SER A 7 -23.78 -20.92 10.14
C SER A 7 -23.73 -20.58 8.66
N ILE A 8 -24.19 -21.46 7.80
CA ILE A 8 -24.28 -21.24 6.35
C ILE A 8 -25.27 -20.11 6.05
N ASP A 9 -26.48 -20.16 6.59
CA ASP A 9 -27.50 -19.11 6.39
C ASP A 9 -26.99 -17.71 6.79
N VAL A 10 -26.20 -17.66 7.89
CA VAL A 10 -25.60 -16.40 8.33
C VAL A 10 -24.53 -15.93 7.34
N LEU A 11 -23.71 -16.84 6.80
CA LEU A 11 -22.66 -16.47 5.84
C LEU A 11 -23.26 -16.05 4.49
N GLU A 12 -24.32 -16.70 4.00
CA GLU A 12 -24.98 -16.33 2.76
C GLU A 12 -25.49 -14.88 2.76
N LYS A 13 -25.96 -14.40 3.91
CA LYS A 13 -26.35 -12.99 4.10
C LYS A 13 -25.14 -12.02 4.16
N ASN A 14 -23.93 -12.54 4.19
CA ASN A 14 -22.68 -11.78 4.33
C ASN A 14 -21.69 -12.06 3.20
N LEU A 15 -22.15 -12.56 2.05
CA LEU A 15 -21.30 -12.83 0.89
C LEU A 15 -20.49 -11.60 0.47
N GLY A 16 -19.24 -11.83 0.11
CA GLY A 16 -18.29 -10.78 -0.29
C GLY A 16 -17.67 -9.99 0.86
N LYS A 17 -18.08 -10.23 2.12
CA LYS A 17 -17.45 -9.55 3.27
C LYS A 17 -16.12 -10.20 3.63
N ILE A 18 -15.16 -9.34 3.96
CA ILE A 18 -13.87 -9.75 4.51
C ILE A 18 -13.95 -9.65 6.03
N LEU A 19 -13.76 -10.77 6.71
CA LEU A 19 -13.90 -10.89 8.16
C LEU A 19 -12.58 -11.38 8.77
N ASN A 20 -12.14 -10.74 9.85
CA ASN A 20 -11.11 -11.34 10.69
C ASN A 20 -11.74 -12.43 11.57
N GLN A 21 -10.90 -13.21 12.24
CA GLN A 21 -11.35 -14.37 13.04
C GLN A 21 -12.35 -13.97 14.13
N ASP A 22 -12.13 -12.84 14.81
CA ASP A 22 -13.02 -12.38 15.88
C ASP A 22 -14.37 -11.92 15.34
N GLN A 23 -14.36 -11.19 14.22
CA GLN A 23 -15.58 -10.78 13.52
C GLN A 23 -16.37 -11.99 12.99
N LEU A 24 -15.66 -12.99 12.44
CA LEU A 24 -16.28 -14.23 12.00
C LEU A 24 -16.92 -14.99 13.18
N TYR A 25 -16.19 -15.09 14.30
CA TYR A 25 -16.71 -15.74 15.48
C TYR A 25 -17.92 -15.00 16.08
N SER A 26 -17.87 -13.67 16.13
CA SER A 26 -19.00 -12.85 16.58
C SER A 26 -20.22 -13.00 15.67
N LEU A 27 -19.98 -13.08 14.35
CA LEU A 27 -21.05 -13.28 13.36
C LEU A 27 -21.72 -14.65 13.52
N LEU A 28 -20.96 -15.68 13.84
CA LEU A 28 -21.44 -17.05 14.04
C LEU A 28 -22.01 -17.30 15.46
N ASP A 29 -21.78 -16.39 16.41
CA ASP A 29 -22.11 -16.55 17.85
C ASP A 29 -23.52 -16.08 18.21
N HIS A 30 -24.39 -15.79 17.23
CA HIS A 30 -25.79 -15.38 17.47
C HIS A 30 -26.66 -16.45 18.15
N SER A 31 -26.08 -17.59 18.46
CA SER A 31 -26.68 -18.61 19.30
C SER A 31 -25.70 -19.02 20.38
N ASP A 32 -26.05 -18.84 21.65
CA ASP A 32 -25.32 -19.09 22.90
C ASP A 32 -24.48 -20.39 23.02
N TRP A 33 -24.36 -21.19 22.01
CA TRP A 33 -23.80 -22.53 22.00
C TRP A 33 -22.36 -22.64 21.44
N LEU A 34 -21.78 -21.55 20.90
CA LEU A 34 -20.37 -21.53 20.44
C LEU A 34 -19.38 -21.12 21.55
N LYS A 35 -19.75 -21.27 22.80
CA LYS A 35 -18.94 -20.84 23.97
C LYS A 35 -17.59 -21.55 24.12
N LYS A 36 -17.34 -22.67 23.44
CA LYS A 36 -16.06 -23.40 23.48
C LYS A 36 -15.23 -23.16 22.22
N TRP A 37 -14.01 -22.66 22.38
CA TRP A 37 -13.04 -22.37 21.31
C TRP A 37 -12.83 -23.53 20.31
N GLU A 38 -12.73 -24.76 20.80
CA GLU A 38 -12.58 -25.95 19.96
C GLU A 38 -13.73 -26.16 18.98
N LYS A 39 -14.95 -25.76 19.34
CA LYS A 39 -16.12 -25.88 18.47
C LYS A 39 -16.11 -24.83 17.37
N LYS A 40 -15.66 -23.59 17.66
CA LYS A 40 -15.54 -22.49 16.68
C LYS A 40 -14.54 -22.85 15.59
N TYR A 41 -13.37 -23.36 15.96
CA TYR A 41 -12.37 -23.79 15.01
C TYR A 41 -12.86 -24.89 14.06
N LYS A 42 -13.55 -25.92 14.57
CA LYS A 42 -14.11 -27.00 13.76
C LYS A 42 -15.13 -26.49 12.75
N ILE A 43 -16.01 -25.56 13.15
CA ILE A 43 -17.00 -24.98 12.23
C ILE A 43 -16.31 -24.19 11.13
N VAL A 44 -15.36 -23.31 11.44
CA VAL A 44 -14.59 -22.56 10.45
C VAL A 44 -13.87 -23.51 9.48
N TYR A 45 -13.30 -24.61 9.98
CA TYR A 45 -12.68 -25.63 9.14
C TYR A 45 -13.67 -26.24 8.15
N TYR A 46 -14.86 -26.66 8.62
CA TYR A 46 -15.89 -27.22 7.73
C TYR A 46 -16.46 -26.22 6.74
N LEU A 47 -16.63 -24.96 7.13
CA LEU A 47 -17.07 -23.88 6.23
C LEU A 47 -16.05 -23.62 5.12
N ARG A 48 -14.76 -23.69 5.47
CA ARG A 48 -13.66 -23.60 4.46
C ARG A 48 -13.70 -24.79 3.49
N LEU A 49 -13.76 -26.01 4.00
CA LEU A 49 -13.84 -27.22 3.15
C LEU A 49 -15.02 -27.21 2.19
N ARG A 50 -16.14 -26.59 2.60
CA ARG A 50 -17.36 -26.48 1.78
C ARG A 50 -17.37 -25.24 0.88
N GLY A 51 -16.33 -24.41 0.87
CA GLY A 51 -16.21 -23.25 0.01
C GLY A 51 -17.01 -22.01 0.45
N TYR A 52 -17.52 -21.96 1.68
CA TYR A 52 -18.17 -20.76 2.22
C TYR A 52 -17.18 -19.72 2.74
N LEU A 53 -15.94 -20.10 3.01
CA LEU A 53 -14.87 -19.23 3.48
C LEU A 53 -13.59 -19.46 2.67
N PHE A 54 -13.10 -18.41 2.04
CA PHE A 54 -11.81 -18.42 1.36
C PHE A 54 -10.76 -17.74 2.26
N PRO A 55 -9.66 -18.42 2.61
CA PRO A 55 -8.60 -17.84 3.43
C PRO A 55 -7.76 -16.86 2.60
N LEU A 56 -7.82 -15.57 2.94
CA LEU A 56 -6.98 -14.54 2.32
C LEU A 56 -5.60 -14.45 2.96
N LYS A 57 -5.56 -14.69 4.28
CA LYS A 57 -4.39 -14.71 5.14
C LYS A 57 -4.73 -15.48 6.42
N ARG A 58 -3.72 -15.76 7.26
CA ARG A 58 -3.97 -16.29 8.61
C ARG A 58 -4.97 -15.40 9.35
N ASN A 59 -6.07 -15.99 9.80
CA ASN A 59 -7.15 -15.32 10.54
C ASN A 59 -7.91 -14.21 9.77
N LEU A 60 -7.84 -14.19 8.43
CA LEU A 60 -8.61 -13.29 7.58
C LEU A 60 -9.29 -14.10 6.47
N PHE A 61 -10.60 -13.98 6.35
CA PHE A 61 -11.42 -14.78 5.46
C PHE A 61 -12.32 -13.90 4.60
N LEU A 62 -12.45 -14.26 3.34
CA LEU A 62 -13.52 -13.78 2.46
C LEU A 62 -14.72 -14.75 2.57
N VAL A 63 -15.90 -14.21 2.80
CA VAL A 63 -17.13 -14.99 2.75
C VAL A 63 -17.51 -15.22 1.28
N THR A 64 -17.57 -16.49 0.88
CA THR A 64 -17.81 -16.93 -0.50
C THR A 64 -19.04 -17.83 -0.59
N SER A 65 -19.49 -18.12 -1.81
CA SER A 65 -20.46 -19.17 -2.09
C SER A 65 -19.77 -20.36 -2.75
N PRO A 66 -20.08 -21.60 -2.35
CA PRO A 66 -19.52 -22.80 -2.98
C PRO A 66 -19.90 -22.94 -4.46
N GLU A 67 -20.98 -22.30 -4.91
CA GLU A 67 -21.40 -22.27 -6.31
C GLU A 67 -20.43 -21.46 -7.18
N LYS A 68 -19.75 -20.48 -6.59
CA LYS A 68 -18.83 -19.59 -7.28
C LYS A 68 -17.39 -20.04 -7.04
N LYS A 69 -16.84 -20.79 -8.00
CA LYS A 69 -15.42 -21.19 -7.96
C LYS A 69 -14.53 -19.97 -8.24
N TRP A 70 -14.01 -19.39 -7.19
CA TRP A 70 -13.07 -18.29 -7.28
C TRP A 70 -11.66 -18.77 -7.55
N THR A 71 -10.98 -18.17 -8.52
CA THR A 71 -9.52 -18.27 -8.64
C THR A 71 -8.82 -17.24 -7.75
N GLU A 72 -7.56 -17.48 -7.40
CA GLU A 72 -6.77 -16.51 -6.62
C GLU A 72 -6.66 -15.17 -7.32
N ASP A 73 -6.45 -15.16 -8.65
CA ASP A 73 -6.38 -13.93 -9.46
C ASP A 73 -7.69 -13.13 -9.43
N GLN A 74 -8.83 -13.80 -9.49
CA GLN A 74 -10.13 -13.14 -9.37
C GLN A 74 -10.32 -12.51 -8.00
N ILE A 75 -9.90 -13.20 -6.95
CA ILE A 75 -9.97 -12.68 -5.58
C ILE A 75 -9.02 -11.49 -5.42
N LEU A 76 -7.78 -11.58 -5.92
CA LEU A 76 -6.83 -10.48 -5.89
C LEU A 76 -7.39 -9.26 -6.62
N SER A 77 -7.85 -9.41 -7.86
CA SER A 77 -8.33 -8.28 -8.65
C SER A 77 -9.50 -7.53 -8.00
N LEU A 78 -10.38 -8.24 -7.29
CA LEU A 78 -11.57 -7.66 -6.68
C LEU A 78 -11.35 -7.16 -5.25
N TYR A 79 -10.52 -7.83 -4.47
CA TYR A 79 -10.46 -7.62 -3.03
C TYR A 79 -9.10 -7.15 -2.50
N TYR A 80 -8.06 -7.10 -3.33
CA TYR A 80 -6.70 -6.72 -2.88
C TYR A 80 -6.68 -5.40 -2.09
N TRP A 81 -7.23 -4.35 -2.68
CA TRP A 81 -7.23 -3.03 -2.06
C TRP A 81 -8.08 -2.96 -0.78
N GLU A 82 -9.19 -3.71 -0.75
CA GLU A 82 -10.00 -3.82 0.46
C GLU A 82 -9.26 -4.55 1.58
N VAL A 83 -8.60 -5.66 1.26
CA VAL A 83 -7.77 -6.42 2.22
C VAL A 83 -6.64 -5.55 2.73
N LEU A 84 -5.92 -4.87 1.84
CA LEU A 84 -4.83 -3.98 2.21
C LEU A 84 -5.29 -2.86 3.15
N ALA A 85 -6.42 -2.22 2.83
CA ALA A 85 -7.00 -1.18 3.68
C ALA A 85 -7.38 -1.71 5.07
N LYS A 86 -8.00 -2.90 5.13
CA LYS A 86 -8.39 -3.54 6.39
C LYS A 86 -7.18 -3.93 7.23
N MET A 87 -6.20 -4.58 6.60
CA MET A 87 -4.97 -4.97 7.28
C MET A 87 -4.20 -3.75 7.79
N GLY A 88 -4.16 -2.68 7.00
CA GLY A 88 -3.54 -1.42 7.40
C GLY A 88 -4.23 -0.75 8.59
N LYS A 89 -5.56 -0.87 8.70
CA LYS A 89 -6.32 -0.40 9.88
C LYS A 89 -6.05 -1.22 11.13
N ASP A 90 -6.07 -2.54 10.99
CA ASP A 90 -5.97 -3.46 12.13
C ASP A 90 -4.55 -3.48 12.73
N LEU A 91 -3.54 -3.19 11.93
CA LEU A 91 -2.14 -3.32 12.35
C LEU A 91 -1.46 -1.97 12.67
N TRP A 92 -1.90 -0.84 12.09
CA TRP A 92 -1.14 0.41 12.20
C TRP A 92 -2.01 1.67 12.21
N TRP A 93 -2.63 1.98 13.26
CA TRP A 93 -3.18 3.28 13.66
C TRP A 93 -2.97 4.43 12.64
N ASN A 94 -3.57 4.34 11.45
CA ASN A 94 -3.82 5.43 10.49
C ASN A 94 -2.63 6.25 9.91
N LYS A 95 -1.37 5.81 10.06
CA LYS A 95 -0.23 6.62 9.61
C LYS A 95 0.72 5.86 8.70
N TRP A 96 0.22 5.31 7.62
CA TRP A 96 1.03 4.72 6.57
C TRP A 96 0.60 5.25 5.20
N TYR A 97 1.49 5.23 4.24
CA TYR A 97 1.19 5.62 2.87
C TYR A 97 1.84 4.66 1.86
N ILE A 98 1.27 4.62 0.66
CA ILE A 98 1.84 3.88 -0.46
C ILE A 98 3.02 4.68 -1.01
N TRP A 99 4.16 4.03 -1.16
CA TRP A 99 5.46 4.61 -1.42
C TRP A 99 5.92 4.42 -2.87
N GLY A 100 6.74 5.35 -3.36
CA GLY A 100 7.56 5.24 -4.57
C GLY A 100 6.83 4.78 -5.82
N LEU A 101 7.28 3.66 -6.40
CA LEU A 101 6.83 3.15 -7.68
C LEU A 101 5.31 2.98 -7.76
N LYS A 102 4.70 2.29 -6.78
CA LYS A 102 3.25 2.05 -6.80
C LYS A 102 2.43 3.33 -6.62
N ALA A 103 2.92 4.27 -5.81
CA ALA A 103 2.26 5.58 -5.70
C ALA A 103 2.26 6.33 -7.04
N LEU A 104 3.37 6.28 -7.79
CA LEU A 104 3.46 6.91 -9.11
C LEU A 104 2.58 6.22 -10.16
N GLU A 105 2.52 4.90 -10.16
CA GLU A 105 1.64 4.11 -11.02
C GLU A 105 0.18 4.49 -10.82
N ILE A 106 -0.29 4.48 -9.58
CA ILE A 106 -1.66 4.86 -9.24
C ILE A 106 -1.97 6.30 -9.73
N ARG A 107 -1.00 7.22 -9.64
CA ARG A 107 -1.12 8.58 -10.18
C ARG A 107 -1.24 8.63 -11.71
N LEU A 108 -0.79 7.59 -12.37
CA LEU A 108 -0.89 7.43 -13.82
C LEU A 108 -2.08 6.54 -14.24
N TRP A 109 -2.97 6.23 -13.29
CA TRP A 109 -4.15 5.37 -13.45
C TRP A 109 -3.82 3.90 -13.69
N ASP A 110 -2.64 3.46 -13.23
CA ASP A 110 -2.23 2.07 -13.24
C ASP A 110 -2.46 1.46 -11.86
N TYR A 111 -3.49 0.61 -11.77
CA TYR A 111 -3.92 -0.07 -10.54
C TYR A 111 -3.50 -1.54 -10.50
N ASP A 112 -2.68 -1.99 -11.43
CA ASP A 112 -2.21 -3.38 -11.48
C ASP A 112 -1.56 -3.79 -10.15
N ILE A 113 -1.87 -5.00 -9.70
CA ILE A 113 -1.40 -5.52 -8.43
C ILE A 113 -0.01 -6.13 -8.64
N ARG A 114 1.00 -5.48 -8.09
CA ARG A 114 2.38 -5.98 -8.13
C ARG A 114 2.59 -7.09 -7.12
N ASP A 115 3.58 -7.94 -7.39
CA ASP A 115 3.99 -8.99 -6.45
C ASP A 115 4.45 -8.38 -5.12
N GLU A 116 5.09 -7.22 -5.18
CA GLU A 116 5.54 -6.48 -4.01
C GLU A 116 5.18 -5.00 -4.12
N ILE A 117 4.61 -4.44 -3.05
CA ILE A 117 4.44 -3.01 -2.86
C ILE A 117 5.09 -2.55 -1.56
N LEU A 118 5.59 -1.31 -1.56
CA LEU A 118 6.16 -0.70 -0.37
C LEU A 118 5.16 0.24 0.28
N LEU A 119 4.98 0.04 1.58
CA LEU A 119 4.23 0.93 2.47
C LEU A 119 5.22 1.53 3.45
N VAL A 120 5.01 2.77 3.82
CA VAL A 120 5.86 3.45 4.81
C VAL A 120 5.04 3.97 5.96
N ASN A 121 5.53 3.78 7.17
CA ASN A 121 4.99 4.41 8.37
C ASN A 121 6.10 4.98 9.27
N GLY A 122 5.71 5.70 10.34
CA GLY A 122 6.64 6.33 11.29
C GLY A 122 7.05 5.48 12.48
N GLU A 123 6.40 4.37 12.70
CA GLU A 123 6.46 3.72 14.03
C GLU A 123 6.78 2.22 13.97
N ALA A 124 6.50 1.52 12.88
CA ALA A 124 6.67 0.07 12.84
C ALA A 124 8.07 -0.35 12.39
N GLN A 125 8.58 -1.37 13.04
CA GLN A 125 9.65 -2.21 12.50
C GLN A 125 9.08 -2.98 11.30
N GLY A 126 9.93 -3.26 10.29
CA GLY A 126 9.52 -3.88 9.05
C GLY A 126 8.60 -5.09 9.25
N VAL A 127 7.39 -5.00 8.74
CA VAL A 127 6.38 -6.07 8.76
C VAL A 127 5.97 -6.37 7.34
N GLU A 128 5.89 -7.64 7.02
CA GLU A 128 5.38 -8.11 5.75
C GLU A 128 3.90 -8.50 5.87
N LEU A 129 3.10 -7.98 4.98
CA LEU A 129 1.72 -8.40 4.80
C LEU A 129 1.65 -9.28 3.57
N VAL A 130 1.48 -10.56 3.80
CA VAL A 130 1.30 -11.52 2.71
C VAL A 130 -0.19 -11.74 2.50
N MET A 131 -0.65 -11.55 1.28
CA MET A 131 -1.99 -11.89 0.81
C MET A 131 -1.86 -12.77 -0.43
N LEU A 132 -2.16 -14.05 -0.27
CA LEU A 132 -1.89 -15.07 -1.29
C LEU A 132 -0.41 -15.03 -1.69
N ASP A 133 -0.09 -14.72 -2.94
CA ASP A 133 1.28 -14.57 -3.47
C ASP A 133 1.81 -13.12 -3.45
N LYS A 134 0.98 -12.15 -3.06
CA LYS A 134 1.35 -10.71 -3.04
C LYS A 134 1.86 -10.27 -1.68
N ILE A 135 2.89 -9.45 -1.70
CA ILE A 135 3.56 -8.95 -0.50
C ILE A 135 3.42 -7.43 -0.42
N ALA A 136 2.88 -6.93 0.69
CA ALA A 136 3.01 -5.52 1.04
C ALA A 136 4.03 -5.39 2.17
N GLN A 137 5.21 -4.83 1.86
CA GLN A 137 6.26 -4.59 2.85
C GLN A 137 6.03 -3.26 3.54
N LEU A 138 5.92 -3.27 4.85
CA LEU A 138 5.92 -2.06 5.64
C LEU A 138 7.32 -1.75 6.12
N LYS A 139 7.85 -0.60 5.71
CA LYS A 139 9.15 -0.09 6.15
C LYS A 139 8.96 1.11 7.07
N SER A 140 9.77 1.18 8.12
CA SER A 140 9.79 2.34 9.00
C SER A 140 10.75 3.41 8.46
N TYR A 141 10.29 4.65 8.44
CA TYR A 141 11.14 5.82 8.17
C TYR A 141 11.92 6.27 9.42
N ASN A 142 11.86 5.50 10.50
CA ASN A 142 12.43 5.89 11.78
C ASN A 142 13.96 5.81 11.77
N ASN A 143 14.61 6.95 11.64
CA ASN A 143 15.98 7.11 12.08
C ASN A 143 15.92 7.32 13.61
N LYS A 144 16.53 6.42 14.40
CA LYS A 144 16.52 6.43 15.89
C LYS A 144 16.84 7.80 16.54
N LYS A 145 17.29 8.78 15.76
CA LYS A 145 17.69 10.11 16.22
C LYS A 145 16.69 11.26 15.95
N LYS A 146 15.62 11.05 15.15
CA LYS A 146 14.65 12.13 14.83
C LYS A 146 13.23 11.64 14.89
N LYS A 147 12.54 12.02 15.94
CA LYS A 147 11.16 11.61 16.32
C LYS A 147 10.04 12.02 15.35
N SER A 148 10.26 12.76 14.26
CA SER A 148 9.13 13.40 13.59
C SER A 148 9.16 13.45 12.06
N LEU A 149 9.98 12.67 11.37
CA LEU A 149 10.05 12.75 9.90
C LEU A 149 8.69 12.54 9.21
N ILE A 150 7.80 11.73 9.79
CA ILE A 150 6.47 11.49 9.20
C ILE A 150 5.53 12.67 9.37
N SER A 151 5.54 13.38 10.51
CA SER A 151 4.72 14.58 10.67
C SER A 151 5.07 15.64 9.64
N ASP A 152 6.36 15.73 9.29
CA ASP A 152 6.84 16.67 8.29
C ASP A 152 6.44 16.27 6.87
N PHE A 153 6.29 14.97 6.59
CA PHE A 153 5.86 14.45 5.28
C PHE A 153 4.34 14.46 5.07
N LEU A 154 3.52 14.60 6.14
CA LEU A 154 2.05 14.55 6.05
C LEU A 154 1.45 15.52 5.01
N LYS A 155 2.04 16.71 4.84
CA LYS A 155 1.60 17.70 3.86
C LYS A 155 1.92 17.32 2.40
N TYR A 156 2.77 16.30 2.21
CA TYR A 156 3.20 15.81 0.89
C TYR A 156 2.55 14.48 0.53
N TRP A 157 1.47 14.11 1.21
CA TRP A 157 0.61 12.99 0.88
C TRP A 157 -0.76 13.49 0.46
N ASP A 158 -1.35 12.76 -0.48
CA ASP A 158 -2.72 12.98 -0.87
C ASP A 158 -3.56 11.77 -0.52
N ARG A 159 -4.83 12.02 -0.25
CA ARG A 159 -5.82 10.96 -0.12
C ARG A 159 -6.35 10.59 -1.49
N VAL A 160 -6.31 9.32 -1.81
CA VAL A 160 -6.83 8.76 -3.06
C VAL A 160 -7.79 7.64 -2.72
N GLU A 161 -8.87 7.52 -3.49
CA GLU A 161 -9.81 6.42 -3.36
C GLU A 161 -9.51 5.35 -4.41
N ILE A 162 -9.37 4.09 -3.96
CA ILE A 162 -9.12 2.93 -4.81
C ILE A 162 -10.08 1.83 -4.35
N GLY A 163 -10.93 1.35 -5.25
CA GLY A 163 -11.92 0.32 -4.91
C GLY A 163 -12.83 0.70 -3.74
N GLY A 164 -13.25 1.97 -3.63
CA GLY A 164 -14.09 2.47 -2.54
C GLY A 164 -13.36 2.61 -1.19
N LYS A 165 -12.04 2.42 -1.14
CA LYS A 165 -11.21 2.57 0.07
C LYS A 165 -10.26 3.76 -0.06
N LYS A 166 -10.06 4.48 1.06
CA LYS A 166 -9.19 5.66 1.10
C LYS A 166 -7.76 5.26 1.48
N PHE A 167 -6.80 5.67 0.65
CA PHE A 167 -5.37 5.46 0.86
C PHE A 167 -4.65 6.79 0.92
N LEU A 168 -3.52 6.81 1.65
CA LEU A 168 -2.56 7.89 1.55
C LEU A 168 -1.50 7.52 0.52
N LEU A 169 -1.22 8.41 -0.42
CA LEU A 169 -0.18 8.25 -1.43
C LEU A 169 0.83 9.40 -1.32
N ALA A 170 2.10 9.09 -1.54
CA ALA A 170 3.08 10.13 -1.77
C ALA A 170 2.64 11.05 -2.91
N LYS A 171 2.86 12.37 -2.78
CA LYS A 171 2.73 13.29 -3.91
C LYS A 171 3.68 12.86 -5.04
N PRO A 172 3.38 13.19 -6.29
CA PRO A 172 4.16 12.69 -7.43
C PRO A 172 5.66 12.93 -7.32
N GLU A 173 6.07 14.12 -6.88
CA GLU A 173 7.47 14.49 -6.76
C GLU A 173 8.17 13.68 -5.66
N LEU A 174 7.49 13.47 -4.52
CA LEU A 174 8.02 12.60 -3.46
C LEU A 174 8.10 11.15 -3.94
N ALA A 175 7.07 10.64 -4.60
CA ALA A 175 7.06 9.28 -5.16
C ALA A 175 8.20 9.05 -6.17
N ILE A 176 8.51 10.05 -7.00
CA ILE A 176 9.65 10.03 -7.92
C ILE A 176 10.98 9.90 -7.15
N LEU A 177 11.19 10.75 -6.13
CA LEU A 177 12.42 10.70 -5.32
C LEU A 177 12.58 9.37 -4.58
N GLU A 178 11.50 8.86 -4.03
CA GLU A 178 11.45 7.58 -3.34
C GLU A 178 11.76 6.42 -4.28
N MET A 179 11.23 6.44 -5.50
CA MET A 179 11.49 5.45 -6.53
C MET A 179 12.96 5.47 -6.94
N LEU A 180 13.55 6.65 -7.17
CA LEU A 180 14.96 6.80 -7.51
C LEU A 180 15.90 6.40 -6.36
N TYR A 181 15.43 6.48 -5.12
CA TYR A 181 16.17 6.01 -3.95
C TYR A 181 16.31 4.48 -3.93
N ASN A 182 15.24 3.76 -4.29
CA ASN A 182 15.17 2.29 -4.20
C ASN A 182 15.28 1.57 -5.56
N SER A 183 15.60 2.30 -6.66
CA SER A 183 15.65 1.67 -7.98
C SER A 183 16.69 0.54 -8.01
N SER A 184 16.22 -0.70 -8.09
CA SER A 184 17.06 -1.82 -8.49
C SER A 184 17.43 -1.67 -9.98
N ALA A 185 18.58 -2.20 -10.38
CA ALA A 185 19.02 -2.14 -11.78
C ALA A 185 17.97 -2.74 -12.75
N LEU A 186 17.24 -3.78 -12.30
CA LEU A 186 16.21 -4.47 -13.07
C LEU A 186 14.99 -3.58 -13.38
N LEU A 187 14.62 -2.67 -12.49
CA LEU A 187 13.45 -1.78 -12.66
C LEU A 187 13.83 -0.39 -13.18
N LYS A 188 15.11 -0.11 -13.42
CA LYS A 188 15.57 1.24 -13.78
C LYS A 188 14.93 1.77 -15.05
N SER A 189 14.94 0.98 -16.12
CA SER A 189 14.35 1.40 -17.41
C SER A 189 12.86 1.72 -17.28
N TYR A 190 12.11 0.86 -16.62
CA TYR A 190 10.68 1.07 -16.36
C TYR A 190 10.43 2.30 -15.48
N SER A 191 11.22 2.48 -14.46
CA SER A 191 11.14 3.64 -13.55
C SER A 191 11.42 4.95 -14.30
N ASP A 192 12.45 4.97 -15.14
CA ASP A 192 12.81 6.14 -15.95
C ASP A 192 11.69 6.52 -16.92
N GLU A 193 11.07 5.54 -17.57
CA GLU A 193 9.93 5.79 -18.48
C GLU A 193 8.68 6.32 -17.74
N LEU A 194 8.37 5.80 -16.58
CA LEU A 194 7.28 6.31 -15.75
C LEU A 194 7.52 7.77 -15.32
N ILE A 195 8.75 8.09 -14.89
CA ILE A 195 9.13 9.46 -14.50
C ILE A 195 8.97 10.38 -15.72
N LYS A 196 9.53 10.02 -16.88
CA LYS A 196 9.41 10.79 -18.11
C LYS A 196 7.95 11.02 -18.48
N LYS A 197 7.11 9.97 -18.45
CA LYS A 197 5.68 10.05 -18.74
C LYS A 197 4.98 11.03 -17.78
N ARG A 198 5.26 10.92 -16.48
CA ARG A 198 4.66 11.79 -15.47
C ARG A 198 5.09 13.24 -15.63
N MET A 199 6.37 13.49 -15.82
CA MET A 199 6.91 14.84 -15.96
C MET A 199 6.41 15.54 -17.23
N LYS A 200 6.37 14.84 -18.37
CA LYS A 200 5.80 15.37 -19.62
C LYS A 200 4.33 15.75 -19.45
N LYS A 201 3.54 14.92 -18.75
CA LYS A 201 2.10 15.15 -18.52
C LYS A 201 1.83 16.36 -17.62
N ASN A 202 2.72 16.67 -16.67
CA ASN A 202 2.49 17.68 -15.63
C ASN A 202 3.67 18.65 -15.43
N LYS A 203 4.42 18.97 -16.48
CA LYS A 203 5.56 19.88 -16.41
C LYS A 203 5.24 21.20 -15.68
N LYS A 204 4.08 21.80 -15.98
CA LYS A 204 3.67 23.10 -15.42
C LYS A 204 3.36 23.07 -13.93
N ASN A 205 3.00 21.89 -13.40
CA ASN A 205 2.56 21.70 -12.02
C ASN A 205 3.58 20.93 -11.18
N PHE A 206 4.85 20.87 -11.62
CA PHE A 206 5.90 20.22 -10.86
C PHE A 206 6.23 21.03 -9.60
N ASP A 207 6.12 20.40 -8.43
CA ASP A 207 6.28 21.04 -7.12
C ASP A 207 7.77 21.14 -6.74
N PHE A 208 8.42 22.21 -7.18
CA PHE A 208 9.81 22.52 -6.79
C PHE A 208 9.97 22.85 -5.32
N GLU A 209 8.92 23.37 -4.66
CA GLU A 209 8.96 23.69 -3.21
C GLU A 209 9.09 22.39 -2.40
N LEU A 210 8.43 21.32 -2.84
CA LEU A 210 8.59 19.99 -2.24
C LEU A 210 10.04 19.51 -2.36
N ILE A 211 10.64 19.63 -3.56
CA ILE A 211 12.04 19.24 -3.77
C ILE A 211 12.98 20.04 -2.87
N GLU A 212 12.79 21.37 -2.83
CA GLU A 212 13.56 22.26 -1.97
C GLU A 212 13.47 21.85 -0.49
N TRP A 213 12.25 21.56 -0.03
CA TRP A 213 12.03 21.15 1.34
C TRP A 213 12.69 19.81 1.69
N VAL A 214 12.61 18.83 0.78
CA VAL A 214 13.27 17.52 0.96
C VAL A 214 14.78 17.68 1.05
N LEU A 215 15.39 18.57 0.24
CA LEU A 215 16.81 18.90 0.31
C LEU A 215 17.18 19.59 1.63
N LYS A 216 16.34 20.50 2.14
CA LYS A 216 16.52 21.14 3.47
C LYS A 216 16.57 20.13 4.61
N LEU A 217 15.84 19.03 4.50
CA LEU A 217 15.88 17.93 5.46
C LEU A 217 17.13 17.04 5.34
N GLY A 218 17.98 17.28 4.34
CA GLY A 218 19.14 16.43 4.05
C GLY A 218 18.72 15.01 3.60
N LYS A 219 17.53 14.88 2.98
CA LYS A 219 16.99 13.60 2.51
C LYS A 219 16.95 13.57 0.98
N HIS A 220 17.02 12.36 0.42
CA HIS A 220 16.92 12.14 -1.02
C HIS A 220 17.92 12.94 -1.90
N ASN A 221 19.04 13.42 -1.37
CA ASN A 221 20.02 14.19 -2.15
C ASN A 221 20.49 13.42 -3.38
N SER A 222 20.83 12.13 -3.22
CA SER A 222 21.19 11.26 -4.34
C SER A 222 20.05 11.06 -5.34
N SER A 223 18.80 11.01 -4.85
CA SER A 223 17.61 10.87 -5.71
C SER A 223 17.37 12.14 -6.54
N VAL A 224 17.59 13.33 -5.95
CA VAL A 224 17.45 14.59 -6.69
C VAL A 224 18.53 14.72 -7.77
N ASN A 225 19.78 14.29 -7.50
CA ASN A 225 20.83 14.22 -8.52
C ASN A 225 20.45 13.28 -9.66
N LYS A 226 19.99 12.05 -9.35
CA LYS A 226 19.51 11.10 -10.36
C LYS A 226 18.33 11.67 -11.18
N LEU A 227 17.42 12.40 -10.52
CA LEU A 227 16.31 13.05 -11.20
C LEU A 227 16.81 14.12 -12.16
N MET A 228 17.76 14.98 -11.73
CA MET A 228 18.37 15.99 -12.60
C MET A 228 19.01 15.36 -13.82
N ASP A 229 19.84 14.31 -13.64
CA ASP A 229 20.49 13.60 -14.75
C ASP A 229 19.46 13.00 -15.74
N LEU A 230 18.38 12.41 -15.22
CA LEU A 230 17.30 11.86 -16.06
C LEU A 230 16.60 12.99 -16.83
N VAL A 231 16.25 14.08 -16.16
CA VAL A 231 15.52 15.21 -16.76
C VAL A 231 16.37 15.91 -17.81
N MET A 232 17.68 15.97 -17.64
CA MET A 232 18.61 16.54 -18.63
C MET A 232 18.49 15.87 -20.00
N THR A 233 18.05 14.61 -20.06
CA THR A 233 17.85 13.88 -21.33
C THR A 233 16.64 14.33 -22.15
N PHE A 234 15.68 15.09 -21.58
CA PHE A 234 14.46 15.48 -22.28
C PHE A 234 13.92 16.89 -21.94
N ASP A 235 14.43 17.56 -20.89
CA ASP A 235 13.98 18.89 -20.47
C ASP A 235 15.11 19.68 -19.79
N GLN A 236 15.89 20.40 -20.59
CA GLN A 236 17.07 21.12 -20.11
C GLN A 236 16.71 22.27 -19.16
N GLU A 237 15.58 22.97 -19.38
CA GLU A 237 15.14 24.07 -18.49
C GLU A 237 14.85 23.56 -17.07
N MET A 238 14.14 22.44 -16.97
CA MET A 238 13.84 21.81 -15.68
C MET A 238 15.10 21.27 -15.00
N ALA A 239 16.03 20.70 -15.77
CA ALA A 239 17.31 20.24 -15.25
C ALA A 239 18.14 21.38 -14.63
N GLU A 240 18.18 22.56 -15.29
CA GLU A 240 18.90 23.73 -14.73
C GLU A 240 18.21 24.26 -13.47
N LYS A 241 16.89 24.20 -13.35
CA LYS A 241 16.18 24.54 -12.10
C LYS A 241 16.56 23.58 -10.98
N LEU A 242 16.58 22.27 -11.22
CA LEU A 242 17.02 21.26 -10.23
C LEU A 242 18.47 21.47 -9.83
N LYS A 243 19.35 21.72 -10.80
CA LYS A 243 20.78 22.01 -10.56
C LYS A 243 20.99 23.24 -9.67
N THR A 244 20.18 24.27 -9.88
CA THR A 244 20.23 25.49 -9.06
C THR A 244 19.81 25.20 -7.62
N LEU A 245 18.74 24.39 -7.42
CA LEU A 245 18.33 23.96 -6.10
C LEU A 245 19.42 23.12 -5.40
N ILE A 246 19.98 22.12 -6.10
CA ILE A 246 21.05 21.28 -5.56
C ILE A 246 22.23 22.15 -5.10
N LYS A 247 22.69 23.09 -5.94
CA LYS A 247 23.80 24.00 -5.58
C LYS A 247 23.51 24.81 -4.34
N ARG A 248 22.26 25.33 -4.19
CA ARG A 248 21.86 26.12 -3.02
C ARG A 248 21.99 25.34 -1.70
N PHE A 249 21.75 24.03 -1.71
CA PHE A 249 21.74 23.19 -0.51
C PHE A 249 23.03 22.39 -0.30
N TRP A 250 23.91 22.30 -1.29
CA TRP A 250 25.20 21.61 -1.13
C TRP A 250 26.11 22.28 -0.11
N TYR A 251 26.01 23.60 0.02
CA TYR A 251 26.76 24.36 1.04
C TYR A 251 26.23 24.19 2.48
N LEU A 252 25.08 23.54 2.68
CA LEU A 252 24.52 23.27 4.01
C LEU A 252 24.89 21.89 4.55
N LEU A 253 25.63 21.08 3.78
CA LEU A 253 25.96 19.69 4.13
C LEU A 253 27.45 19.51 4.49
N TYR A 254 28.24 20.58 4.45
CA TYR A 254 29.60 20.69 4.91
C TYR A 254 29.67 21.86 5.92
#